data_5bf3ae19bd5bb4799ff1c460ed8185ba
#
_entry.id   5bf3ae19bd5bb4799ff1c460ed8185ba
#
_cell.length_a   1.000
_cell.length_b   1.000
_cell.length_c   1.000
_cell.angle_alpha   90.00
_cell.angle_beta   90.00
_cell.angle_gamma   90.00
#
_symmetry.space_group_name_H-M   'P 1'
#
loop_
_entity.id
_entity.type
_entity.pdbx_description
1 polymer ?
#
loop_
_entity_poly.entity_id
_entity_poly.type
_entity_poly.pdbx_seq_one_letter_code
_entity_poly.pdbx_strand_id
1 'polypeptide(L)'
;MQYKQAGLPRWRGFNLLGMFTTRNEGWFPEEDFQLISELGFDFVRLPLSYRFWTKGGDLDSIEPVYQVNEKALESIDACVRAGEKYGLHININFHRAPGYCINPGEKEPFDLWKDEEAVKAFAWHWDLFAKRYKDIPSSRLSFDLVNEPLARTSSRARSTSGRSPQQCAPSAR
;
A
#
# COMPACT_ATOMS: atom_id res chain seq x y z
N MET A 1 -1.68 -5.68 -31.37
CA MET A 1 -2.29 -4.50 -30.73
C MET A 1 -1.19 -3.61 -30.20
N GLN A 2 -0.99 -2.41 -30.76
CA GLN A 2 -0.07 -1.43 -30.18
C GLN A 2 -0.79 -0.77 -29.01
N TYR A 3 -0.35 -1.04 -27.79
CA TYR A 3 -0.77 -0.25 -26.63
C TYR A 3 -0.22 1.17 -26.82
N LYS A 4 -1.09 2.13 -27.17
CA LYS A 4 -0.75 3.54 -26.99
C LYS A 4 -0.54 3.73 -25.49
N GLN A 5 0.69 4.01 -25.09
CA GLN A 5 1.03 4.43 -23.76
C GLN A 5 0.37 5.81 -23.54
N ALA A 6 -0.89 5.80 -23.10
CA ALA A 6 -1.48 7.00 -22.53
C ALA A 6 -0.71 7.24 -21.23
N GLY A 7 0.01 8.35 -21.14
CA GLY A 7 0.69 8.73 -19.91
C GLY A 7 -0.34 8.79 -18.76
N LEU A 8 0.05 8.35 -17.56
CA LEU A 8 -0.78 8.52 -16.38
C LEU A 8 -1.06 10.01 -16.17
N PRO A 9 -2.29 10.39 -15.76
CA PRO A 9 -2.59 11.75 -15.36
C PRO A 9 -1.62 12.24 -14.28
N ARG A 10 -1.34 13.52 -14.27
CA ARG A 10 -0.51 14.12 -13.22
C ARG A 10 -1.40 14.50 -12.04
N TRP A 11 -1.73 13.54 -11.22
CA TRP A 11 -2.48 13.75 -9.99
C TRP A 11 -1.67 14.43 -8.89
N ARG A 12 -2.34 15.21 -8.05
CA ARG A 12 -1.78 15.86 -6.86
C ARG A 12 -2.74 15.70 -5.70
N GLY A 13 -2.22 15.32 -4.54
CA GLY A 13 -3.07 15.10 -3.38
C GLY A 13 -2.35 14.62 -2.14
N PHE A 14 -3.06 13.90 -1.29
CA PHE A 14 -2.62 13.52 0.04
C PHE A 14 -2.80 12.02 0.32
N ASN A 15 -2.05 11.54 1.32
CA ASN A 15 -2.37 10.30 2.01
C ASN A 15 -3.36 10.59 3.13
N LEU A 16 -4.45 9.81 3.24
CA LEU A 16 -5.32 9.78 4.41
C LEU A 16 -5.04 8.50 5.20
N LEU A 17 -4.73 8.63 6.48
CA LEU A 17 -4.12 7.57 7.29
C LEU A 17 -5.10 6.87 8.25
N GLY A 18 -6.42 6.99 8.05
CA GLY A 18 -7.44 6.44 8.94
C GLY A 18 -7.34 4.93 9.21
N MET A 19 -6.84 4.15 8.24
CA MET A 19 -6.61 2.70 8.37
C MET A 19 -5.14 2.30 8.15
N PHE A 20 -4.20 3.19 8.46
CA PHE A 20 -2.78 2.97 8.24
C PHE A 20 -2.16 2.03 9.28
N THR A 21 -2.50 2.22 10.55
CA THR A 21 -2.02 1.40 11.66
C THR A 21 -3.17 1.00 12.57
N THR A 22 -2.98 -0.06 13.37
CA THR A 22 -3.97 -0.52 14.38
C THR A 22 -4.28 0.53 15.47
N ARG A 23 -3.51 1.61 15.56
CA ARG A 23 -3.74 2.72 16.51
C ARG A 23 -4.70 3.76 15.97
N ASN A 24 -4.98 3.75 14.67
CA ASN A 24 -5.90 4.69 14.04
C ASN A 24 -7.34 4.18 14.24
N GLU A 25 -8.29 5.12 14.24
CA GLU A 25 -9.69 4.83 14.55
C GLU A 25 -10.45 4.08 13.44
N GLY A 26 -9.81 3.79 12.31
CA GLY A 26 -10.43 3.11 11.18
C GLY A 26 -11.48 3.96 10.47
N TRP A 27 -11.34 5.28 10.54
CA TRP A 27 -12.32 6.26 10.09
C TRP A 27 -11.71 7.34 9.19
N PHE A 28 -12.52 7.85 8.26
CA PHE A 28 -12.16 8.91 7.34
C PHE A 28 -13.28 9.94 7.32
N PRO A 29 -13.06 11.18 7.83
CA PRO A 29 -14.05 12.24 7.75
C PRO A 29 -14.34 12.64 6.30
N GLU A 30 -15.61 12.79 5.95
CA GLU A 30 -15.98 13.24 4.61
C GLU A 30 -15.48 14.65 4.32
N GLU A 31 -15.39 15.48 5.35
CA GLU A 31 -14.90 16.86 5.29
C GLU A 31 -13.45 16.95 4.78
N ASP A 32 -12.62 15.93 5.02
CA ASP A 32 -11.26 15.89 4.49
C ASP A 32 -11.27 15.83 2.95
N PHE A 33 -12.15 15.01 2.37
CA PHE A 33 -12.29 14.90 0.92
C PHE A 33 -12.81 16.20 0.30
N GLN A 34 -13.79 16.83 0.95
CA GLN A 34 -14.30 18.13 0.53
C GLN A 34 -13.18 19.18 0.54
N LEU A 35 -12.44 19.32 1.64
CA LEU A 35 -11.36 20.28 1.78
C LEU A 35 -10.24 20.05 0.77
N ILE A 36 -9.85 18.80 0.52
CA ILE A 36 -8.83 18.43 -0.47
C ILE A 36 -9.27 18.92 -1.87
N SER A 37 -10.54 18.70 -2.24
CA SER A 37 -11.10 19.16 -3.51
C SER A 37 -11.16 20.69 -3.59
N GLU A 38 -11.63 21.38 -2.54
CA GLU A 38 -11.71 22.83 -2.47
C GLU A 38 -10.34 23.52 -2.60
N LEU A 39 -9.28 22.86 -2.10
CA LEU A 39 -7.90 23.32 -2.25
C LEU A 39 -7.32 23.05 -3.66
N GLY A 40 -8.10 22.47 -4.57
CA GLY A 40 -7.71 22.21 -5.96
C GLY A 40 -6.82 20.98 -6.15
N PHE A 41 -6.85 20.04 -5.22
CA PHE A 41 -6.23 18.71 -5.38
C PHE A 41 -7.23 17.75 -6.04
N ASP A 42 -6.69 16.68 -6.64
CA ASP A 42 -7.47 15.74 -7.48
C ASP A 42 -7.21 14.28 -7.13
N PHE A 43 -6.46 14.01 -6.04
CA PHE A 43 -6.00 12.68 -5.69
C PHE A 43 -5.96 12.44 -4.18
N VAL A 44 -6.40 11.25 -3.76
CA VAL A 44 -6.26 10.74 -2.40
C VAL A 44 -5.70 9.33 -2.44
N ARG A 45 -4.61 9.08 -1.72
CA ARG A 45 -4.10 7.74 -1.47
C ARG A 45 -4.52 7.29 -0.08
N LEU A 46 -5.00 6.06 0.01
CA LEU A 46 -5.40 5.40 1.25
C LEU A 46 -4.38 4.30 1.56
N PRO A 47 -3.34 4.56 2.36
CA PRO A 47 -2.47 3.53 2.87
C PRO A 47 -3.22 2.71 3.92
N LEU A 48 -3.52 1.45 3.60
CA LEU A 48 -4.38 0.59 4.41
C LEU A 48 -3.60 -0.57 5.00
N SER A 49 -3.97 -0.97 6.22
CA SER A 49 -3.54 -2.23 6.83
C SER A 49 -4.65 -3.26 6.71
N TYR A 50 -4.35 -4.44 6.13
CA TYR A 50 -5.32 -5.53 5.99
C TYR A 50 -5.93 -5.99 7.32
N ARG A 51 -5.26 -5.74 8.42
CA ARG A 51 -5.71 -6.08 9.76
C ARG A 51 -6.97 -5.32 10.20
N PHE A 52 -7.30 -4.19 9.57
CA PHE A 52 -8.53 -3.45 9.87
C PHE A 52 -9.79 -4.17 9.40
N TRP A 53 -9.71 -4.87 8.27
CA TRP A 53 -10.89 -5.55 7.72
C TRP A 53 -10.83 -7.07 7.87
N THR A 54 -9.89 -7.60 8.64
CA THR A 54 -9.84 -9.01 9.01
C THR A 54 -10.21 -9.20 10.48
N LYS A 55 -10.77 -10.38 10.81
CA LYS A 55 -11.15 -10.73 12.18
C LYS A 55 -9.97 -11.40 12.88
N GLY A 56 -9.04 -10.68 13.37
CA GLY A 56 -7.95 -11.28 14.11
C GLY A 56 -6.81 -10.31 14.30
N GLY A 57 -6.72 -9.71 15.50
CA GLY A 57 -5.60 -8.87 15.90
C GLY A 57 -4.32 -9.66 16.13
N ASP A 58 -4.43 -10.94 16.49
CA ASP A 58 -3.29 -11.83 16.78
C ASP A 58 -3.30 -12.95 15.74
N LEU A 59 -2.37 -12.87 14.79
CA LEU A 59 -2.34 -13.75 13.64
C LEU A 59 -1.29 -14.84 13.84
N ASP A 60 -1.53 -15.74 14.81
CA ASP A 60 -0.70 -16.94 14.97
C ASP A 60 -0.94 -17.97 13.86
N SER A 61 -1.99 -17.79 13.07
CA SER A 61 -2.37 -18.66 11.96
C SER A 61 -2.87 -17.85 10.76
N ILE A 62 -2.98 -18.49 9.58
CA ILE A 62 -3.41 -17.83 8.34
C ILE A 62 -4.94 -17.69 8.25
N GLU A 63 -5.73 -18.53 8.93
CA GLU A 63 -7.19 -18.58 8.81
C GLU A 63 -7.88 -17.25 9.11
N PRO A 64 -7.51 -16.48 10.16
CA PRO A 64 -8.12 -15.19 10.44
C PRO A 64 -7.96 -14.16 9.33
N VAL A 65 -6.94 -14.30 8.48
CA VAL A 65 -6.67 -13.39 7.34
C VAL A 65 -7.82 -13.43 6.32
N TYR A 66 -8.51 -14.56 6.19
CA TYR A 66 -9.66 -14.73 5.28
C TYR A 66 -11.01 -14.36 5.91
N GLN A 67 -11.05 -14.03 7.20
CA GLN A 67 -12.27 -13.66 7.88
C GLN A 67 -12.50 -12.14 7.81
N VAL A 68 -13.37 -11.71 6.90
CA VAL A 68 -13.63 -10.30 6.63
C VAL A 68 -14.58 -9.68 7.64
N ASN A 69 -14.27 -8.46 8.04
CA ASN A 69 -15.15 -7.54 8.75
C ASN A 69 -15.76 -6.56 7.76
N GLU A 70 -16.98 -6.83 7.30
CA GLU A 70 -17.67 -5.99 6.32
C GLU A 70 -17.85 -4.54 6.78
N LYS A 71 -18.09 -4.32 8.07
CA LYS A 71 -18.23 -2.96 8.61
C LYS A 71 -16.95 -2.12 8.41
N ALA A 72 -15.79 -2.73 8.49
CA ALA A 72 -14.53 -2.04 8.21
C ALA A 72 -14.38 -1.73 6.71
N LEU A 73 -14.84 -2.63 5.83
CA LEU A 73 -14.86 -2.39 4.39
C LEU A 73 -15.81 -1.25 4.00
N GLU A 74 -16.95 -1.08 4.71
CA GLU A 74 -17.87 0.03 4.48
C GLU A 74 -17.21 1.40 4.65
N SER A 75 -16.22 1.53 5.54
CA SER A 75 -15.45 2.77 5.69
C SER A 75 -14.60 3.06 4.45
N ILE A 76 -14.04 2.02 3.81
CA ILE A 76 -13.30 2.19 2.55
C ILE A 76 -14.25 2.52 1.41
N ASP A 77 -15.44 1.89 1.37
CA ASP A 77 -16.50 2.23 0.40
C ASP A 77 -16.92 3.69 0.53
N ALA A 78 -17.02 4.21 1.76
CA ALA A 78 -17.33 5.61 2.00
C ALA A 78 -16.28 6.54 1.39
N CYS A 79 -14.98 6.20 1.49
CA CYS A 79 -13.90 6.96 0.84
C CYS A 79 -14.05 6.95 -0.69
N VAL A 80 -14.38 5.81 -1.28
CA VAL A 80 -14.57 5.70 -2.73
C VAL A 80 -15.76 6.55 -3.18
N ARG A 81 -16.88 6.53 -2.45
CA ARG A 81 -18.04 7.40 -2.72
C ARG A 81 -17.72 8.89 -2.53
N ALA A 82 -16.95 9.24 -1.49
CA ALA A 82 -16.50 10.61 -1.28
C ALA A 82 -15.60 11.09 -2.43
N GLY A 83 -14.70 10.23 -2.90
CA GLY A 83 -13.90 10.51 -4.09
C GLY A 83 -14.76 10.83 -5.32
N GLU A 84 -15.80 10.05 -5.58
CA GLU A 84 -16.74 10.32 -6.67
C GLU A 84 -17.48 11.64 -6.47
N LYS A 85 -18.01 11.88 -5.26
CA LYS A 85 -18.75 13.09 -4.91
C LYS A 85 -17.93 14.37 -5.08
N TYR A 86 -16.66 14.36 -4.69
CA TYR A 86 -15.79 15.53 -4.71
C TYR A 86 -14.81 15.58 -5.91
N GLY A 87 -14.93 14.65 -6.85
CA GLY A 87 -14.10 14.64 -8.06
C GLY A 87 -12.65 14.23 -7.84
N LEU A 88 -12.36 13.48 -6.78
CA LEU A 88 -11.03 12.99 -6.43
C LEU A 88 -10.79 11.58 -6.97
N HIS A 89 -9.60 11.33 -7.46
CA HIS A 89 -9.14 9.98 -7.76
C HIS A 89 -8.72 9.29 -6.47
N ILE A 90 -9.26 8.13 -6.18
CA ILE A 90 -8.90 7.34 -5.02
C ILE A 90 -7.88 6.27 -5.40
N ASN A 91 -6.78 6.18 -4.64
CA ASN A 91 -5.80 5.12 -4.77
C ASN A 91 -5.78 4.26 -3.50
N ILE A 92 -6.21 3.02 -3.62
CA ILE A 92 -6.17 2.03 -2.53
C ILE A 92 -4.80 1.37 -2.54
N ASN A 93 -4.07 1.47 -1.42
CA ASN A 93 -2.75 0.89 -1.25
C ASN A 93 -2.73 -0.09 -0.08
N PHE A 94 -2.18 -1.29 -0.28
CA PHE A 94 -1.85 -2.14 0.85
C PHE A 94 -0.51 -1.72 1.44
N HIS A 95 -0.58 -0.85 2.44
CA HIS A 95 0.60 -0.43 3.18
C HIS A 95 1.12 -1.57 4.07
N ARG A 96 0.18 -2.27 4.70
CA ARG A 96 0.40 -3.58 5.32
C ARG A 96 -0.42 -4.62 4.57
N ALA A 97 0.27 -5.56 3.97
CA ALA A 97 -0.29 -6.74 3.29
C ALA A 97 -0.07 -8.00 4.14
N PRO A 98 -0.84 -9.09 3.92
CA PRO A 98 -0.51 -10.38 4.53
C PRO A 98 0.94 -10.77 4.24
N GLY A 99 1.72 -10.94 5.30
CA GLY A 99 3.13 -11.32 5.22
C GLY A 99 4.12 -10.19 4.89
N TYR A 100 3.68 -8.93 4.80
CA TYR A 100 4.59 -7.82 4.52
C TYR A 100 4.15 -6.49 5.10
N CYS A 101 5.08 -5.81 5.77
CA CYS A 101 5.00 -4.40 6.11
C CYS A 101 6.42 -3.83 6.19
N ILE A 102 6.65 -2.67 5.55
CA ILE A 102 7.93 -1.98 5.63
C ILE A 102 8.15 -1.32 7.01
N ASN A 103 7.09 -0.96 7.71
CA ASN A 103 7.19 -0.25 8.97
C ASN A 103 7.68 -1.19 10.09
N PRO A 104 8.72 -0.79 10.83
CA PRO A 104 9.20 -1.56 11.97
C PRO A 104 8.18 -1.58 13.11
N GLY A 105 8.22 -2.64 13.93
CA GLY A 105 7.49 -2.70 15.21
C GLY A 105 6.32 -3.68 15.27
N GLU A 106 5.74 -4.07 14.15
CA GLU A 106 4.73 -5.12 14.10
C GLU A 106 5.16 -6.20 13.12
N LYS A 107 5.53 -7.36 13.65
CA LYS A 107 5.91 -8.50 12.82
C LYS A 107 4.68 -9.09 12.12
N GLU A 108 4.86 -9.45 10.88
CA GLU A 108 3.95 -10.36 10.18
C GLU A 108 4.31 -11.80 10.55
N PRO A 109 3.32 -12.68 10.82
CA PRO A 109 3.58 -14.09 11.14
C PRO A 109 4.06 -14.88 9.92
N PHE A 110 3.89 -14.32 8.72
CA PHE A 110 4.25 -14.90 7.43
C PHE A 110 5.19 -13.96 6.67
N ASP A 111 5.82 -14.46 5.62
CA ASP A 111 6.69 -13.68 4.72
C ASP A 111 6.15 -13.73 3.29
N LEU A 112 5.62 -12.61 2.79
CA LEU A 112 5.03 -12.51 1.44
C LEU A 112 5.99 -12.97 0.32
N TRP A 113 7.30 -12.88 0.58
CA TRP A 113 8.31 -13.21 -0.42
C TRP A 113 8.80 -14.66 -0.36
N LYS A 114 8.38 -15.44 0.65
CA LYS A 114 8.83 -16.81 0.90
C LYS A 114 7.70 -17.81 1.09
N ASP A 115 6.58 -17.37 1.70
CA ASP A 115 5.51 -18.26 2.10
C ASP A 115 4.38 -18.26 1.05
N GLU A 116 4.11 -19.41 0.47
CA GLU A 116 3.06 -19.57 -0.54
C GLU A 116 1.68 -19.17 -0.02
N GLU A 117 1.39 -19.46 1.25
CA GLU A 117 0.12 -19.10 1.89
C GLU A 117 -0.03 -17.58 2.05
N ALA A 118 1.06 -16.85 2.34
CA ALA A 118 1.02 -15.39 2.35
C ALA A 118 0.72 -14.82 0.95
N VAL A 119 1.30 -15.40 -0.10
CA VAL A 119 1.01 -15.02 -1.50
C VAL A 119 -0.45 -15.28 -1.85
N LYS A 120 -1.00 -16.42 -1.45
CA LYS A 120 -2.43 -16.77 -1.66
C LYS A 120 -3.34 -15.78 -0.94
N ALA A 121 -3.05 -15.46 0.32
CA ALA A 121 -3.81 -14.49 1.11
C ALA A 121 -3.75 -13.10 0.48
N PHE A 122 -2.58 -12.65 0.06
CA PHE A 122 -2.40 -11.38 -0.64
C PHE A 122 -3.24 -11.30 -1.92
N ALA A 123 -3.16 -12.33 -2.76
CA ALA A 123 -3.94 -12.41 -3.99
C ALA A 123 -5.46 -12.44 -3.72
N TRP A 124 -5.88 -13.17 -2.68
CA TRP A 124 -7.29 -13.25 -2.26
C TRP A 124 -7.85 -11.88 -1.84
N HIS A 125 -7.09 -11.11 -1.08
CA HIS A 125 -7.52 -9.76 -0.71
C HIS A 125 -7.63 -8.84 -1.93
N TRP A 126 -6.71 -8.91 -2.88
CA TRP A 126 -6.84 -8.13 -4.10
C TRP A 126 -8.00 -8.56 -4.98
N ASP A 127 -8.30 -9.86 -5.04
CA ASP A 127 -9.51 -10.37 -5.71
C ASP A 127 -10.79 -9.84 -5.04
N LEU A 128 -10.83 -9.78 -3.70
CA LEU A 128 -11.91 -9.17 -2.92
C LEU A 128 -12.13 -7.71 -3.35
N PHE A 129 -11.08 -6.89 -3.35
CA PHE A 129 -11.16 -5.48 -3.74
C PHE A 129 -11.49 -5.30 -5.24
N ALA A 130 -10.92 -6.12 -6.10
CA ALA A 130 -11.21 -6.09 -7.53
C ALA A 130 -12.68 -6.40 -7.82
N LYS A 131 -13.27 -7.40 -7.14
CA LYS A 131 -14.69 -7.73 -7.26
C LYS A 131 -15.59 -6.64 -6.69
N ARG A 132 -15.21 -6.06 -5.54
CA ARG A 132 -15.99 -5.02 -4.86
C ARG A 132 -16.11 -3.75 -5.70
N TYR A 133 -15.07 -3.38 -6.41
CA TYR A 133 -14.98 -2.12 -7.17
C TYR A 133 -14.92 -2.31 -8.68
N LYS A 134 -15.34 -3.47 -9.21
CA LYS A 134 -15.23 -3.85 -10.64
C LYS A 134 -15.90 -2.87 -11.60
N ASP A 135 -16.94 -2.18 -11.15
CA ASP A 135 -17.73 -1.26 -11.97
C ASP A 135 -17.25 0.20 -11.88
N ILE A 136 -16.20 0.47 -11.09
CA ILE A 136 -15.62 1.80 -10.94
C ILE A 136 -14.52 1.98 -12.00
N PRO A 137 -14.60 3.04 -12.85
CA PRO A 137 -13.62 3.23 -13.89
C PRO A 137 -12.23 3.58 -13.34
N SER A 138 -11.18 3.17 -14.05
CA SER A 138 -9.78 3.44 -13.68
C SER A 138 -9.40 4.92 -13.63
N SER A 139 -10.23 5.81 -14.17
CA SER A 139 -10.08 7.25 -14.00
C SER A 139 -10.49 7.75 -12.60
N ARG A 140 -11.20 6.95 -11.83
CA ARG A 140 -11.70 7.28 -10.48
C ARG A 140 -11.03 6.48 -9.38
N LEU A 141 -10.63 5.24 -9.65
CA LEU A 141 -10.02 4.34 -8.68
C LEU A 141 -8.82 3.62 -9.28
N SER A 142 -7.77 3.51 -8.50
CA SER A 142 -6.59 2.71 -8.82
C SER A 142 -6.10 1.92 -7.59
N PHE A 143 -5.31 0.88 -7.86
CA PHE A 143 -4.73 0.01 -6.85
C PHE A 143 -3.21 0.10 -6.86
N ASP A 144 -2.62 0.32 -5.69
CA ASP A 144 -1.20 0.24 -5.43
C ASP A 144 -0.96 -1.04 -4.59
N LEU A 145 -0.45 -2.07 -5.24
CA LEU A 145 -0.52 -3.45 -4.76
C LEU A 145 0.15 -3.66 -3.41
N VAL A 146 1.32 -3.07 -3.20
CA VAL A 146 2.03 -3.15 -1.91
C VAL A 146 2.98 -1.97 -1.77
N ASN A 147 3.02 -1.39 -0.58
CA ASN A 147 3.89 -0.27 -0.28
C ASN A 147 5.35 -0.70 -0.23
N GLU A 148 6.21 0.01 -0.96
CA GLU A 148 7.67 -0.14 -0.92
C GLU A 148 8.14 -1.62 -0.96
N PRO A 149 7.80 -2.38 -2.03
CA PRO A 149 8.17 -3.79 -2.11
C PRO A 149 9.69 -3.96 -2.06
N LEU A 150 10.16 -4.98 -1.32
CA LEU A 150 11.58 -5.29 -1.25
C LEU A 150 12.12 -5.56 -2.66
N ALA A 151 12.98 -4.67 -3.16
CA ALA A 151 13.73 -4.96 -4.37
C ALA A 151 14.62 -6.18 -4.08
N ARG A 152 14.41 -7.31 -4.80
CA ARG A 152 15.44 -8.34 -4.87
C ARG A 152 16.64 -7.70 -5.57
N THR A 153 17.61 -7.21 -4.81
CA THR A 153 18.93 -7.00 -5.34
C THR A 153 19.39 -8.38 -5.79
N SER A 154 19.30 -8.66 -7.10
CA SER A 154 20.06 -9.77 -7.66
C SER A 154 21.50 -9.49 -7.25
N SER A 155 22.02 -10.30 -6.36
CA SER A 155 23.43 -10.29 -5.96
C SER A 155 24.28 -10.79 -7.14
N ARG A 156 24.27 -10.04 -8.21
CA ARG A 156 25.37 -9.99 -9.14
C ARG A 156 26.32 -8.93 -8.58
N ALA A 157 26.91 -9.25 -7.40
CA ALA A 157 28.08 -8.58 -6.94
C ALA A 157 29.07 -8.59 -8.11
N ARG A 158 29.24 -7.46 -8.77
CA ARG A 158 30.45 -7.23 -9.53
C ARG A 158 31.55 -7.24 -8.50
N SER A 159 32.32 -8.31 -8.48
CA SER A 159 33.63 -8.33 -7.86
C SER A 159 34.48 -7.30 -8.58
N THR A 160 34.44 -6.05 -8.14
CA THR A 160 35.49 -5.09 -8.41
C THR A 160 36.61 -5.45 -7.46
N SER A 161 37.48 -6.32 -7.97
CA SER A 161 38.82 -6.54 -7.43
C SER A 161 39.46 -5.21 -7.07
N GLY A 162 39.85 -5.10 -5.82
CA GLY A 162 41.01 -4.45 -5.26
C GLY A 162 41.58 -3.19 -5.92
N ARG A 163 41.46 -2.10 -5.19
CA ARG A 163 42.61 -1.24 -4.88
C ARG A 163 42.36 -0.58 -3.53
N SER A 164 43.14 -0.98 -2.55
CA SER A 164 43.27 -0.29 -1.26
C SER A 164 43.76 1.14 -1.50
N PRO A 165 43.24 2.14 -0.80
CA PRO A 165 43.88 3.45 -0.75
C PRO A 165 45.14 3.34 0.07
N GLN A 166 46.30 3.62 -0.56
CA GLN A 166 47.54 3.83 0.14
C GLN A 166 47.42 5.00 1.10
N GLN A 167 47.71 4.74 2.35
CA GLN A 167 47.88 5.73 3.39
C GLN A 167 49.03 6.67 2.99
N CYS A 168 48.72 7.94 2.79
CA CYS A 168 49.75 8.99 2.80
C CYS A 168 50.12 9.28 4.25
N ALA A 169 51.32 8.92 4.65
CA ALA A 169 51.94 9.37 5.88
C ALA A 169 52.31 10.87 5.80
N PRO A 170 52.16 11.66 6.87
CA PRO A 170 52.62 13.03 6.89
C PRO A 170 54.13 13.03 7.11
N SER A 171 54.89 13.67 6.18
CA SER A 171 56.30 14.00 6.37
C SER A 171 56.42 15.16 7.34
N ALA A 172 57.21 14.96 8.39
CA ALA A 172 57.72 16.01 9.27
C ALA A 172 58.76 16.88 8.53
N ARG A 173 58.52 18.22 8.58
CA ARG A 173 59.53 19.24 8.85
C ARG A 173 58.86 20.57 9.16
#